data_11f41b6cd77899c295dfe1f971fb8faa
#
_entry.id   11f41b6cd77899c295dfe1f971fb8faa
#
_cell.length_a   1.000
_cell.length_b   1.000
_cell.length_c   1.000
_cell.angle_alpha   90.00
_cell.angle_beta   90.00
_cell.angle_gamma   90.00
#
_symmetry.space_group_name_H-M   'P 1'
#
loop_
_entity.id
_entity.type
_entity.pdbx_description
1 polymer ?
#
loop_
_entity_poly.entity_id
_entity_poly.type
_entity_poly.pdbx_seq_one_letter_code
_entity_poly.pdbx_strand_id
1 'polypeptide(L)'
;LLDPECRSRPAQSQTVSYVLYKTDVLRKLSGLKSAVCDEMRAMTSNQANTANQTGAGGPGQPGASDPAPSPAAPPPSPSPTFSPLYQQIKSLITQSLESGEWKPGEIIPSEVELAARYKVSQGTVRKAIDELAAENLVVRRQGKGTFVATHNEDRAQFRFLRLLADDGAEHPHVSRLLECRRLRAPAEIARQLDMKPADPVVQVRRLLEFEKEVTVLDEIWLPGAMFRGLTFERLSEYKGPLYAMFETEFGTRMIRATEKIRAVAAEPAVADLLHVPTGFPLLSVERVSYTYGDRPVEVRRGWYVTTGYYYQNDLS
;
A
#
# COMPACT_ATOMS: atom_id res chain seq x y z
N LEU A 1 12.38 60.99 -16.52
CA LEU A 1 11.02 61.27 -16.06
C LEU A 1 10.45 59.97 -15.49
N LEU A 2 10.43 59.91 -14.16
CA LEU A 2 9.95 58.86 -13.27
C LEU A 2 8.43 58.94 -13.18
N ASP A 3 7.77 57.83 -13.18
CA ASP A 3 6.42 57.72 -12.69
C ASP A 3 6.35 56.64 -11.61
N PRO A 4 5.99 56.95 -10.36
CA PRO A 4 5.89 56.03 -9.27
C PRO A 4 4.42 55.79 -8.92
N GLU A 5 3.89 54.56 -9.11
CA GLU A 5 2.79 54.06 -8.29
C GLU A 5 2.49 52.59 -8.65
N CYS A 6 3.08 51.69 -7.90
CA CYS A 6 2.53 50.35 -7.74
C CYS A 6 2.49 50.04 -6.24
N ARG A 7 1.39 50.48 -5.61
CA ARG A 7 1.11 50.17 -4.20
C ARG A 7 0.68 48.72 -4.05
N SER A 8 1.38 48.02 -3.22
CA SER A 8 1.08 46.75 -2.63
C SER A 8 -0.35 46.69 -2.04
N ARG A 9 -1.15 45.71 -2.45
CA ARG A 9 -2.37 45.29 -1.74
C ARG A 9 -2.03 44.22 -0.73
N PRO A 10 -2.57 44.24 0.51
CA PRO A 10 -2.24 43.27 1.55
C PRO A 10 -3.02 41.96 1.37
N ALA A 11 -2.37 40.89 1.71
CA ALA A 11 -2.86 39.49 1.73
C ALA A 11 -3.86 39.28 2.88
N GLN A 12 -5.08 39.82 2.79
CA GLN A 12 -6.12 39.62 3.80
C GLN A 12 -7.33 38.82 3.36
N SER A 13 -7.46 38.41 2.10
CA SER A 13 -8.68 37.72 1.63
C SER A 13 -8.69 36.21 1.76
N GLN A 14 -7.53 35.53 1.88
CA GLN A 14 -7.48 34.09 1.97
C GLN A 14 -7.75 33.54 3.38
N THR A 15 -7.36 34.28 4.43
CA THR A 15 -7.58 33.85 5.83
C THR A 15 -9.06 33.87 6.23
N VAL A 16 -9.86 34.80 5.68
CA VAL A 16 -11.29 34.90 6.02
C VAL A 16 -12.10 33.77 5.35
N SER A 17 -11.77 33.38 4.13
CA SER A 17 -12.44 32.28 3.43
C SER A 17 -12.21 30.92 4.13
N TYR A 18 -11.01 30.70 4.66
CA TYR A 18 -10.64 29.46 5.37
C TYR A 18 -11.33 29.33 6.75
N VAL A 19 -11.52 30.43 7.45
CA VAL A 19 -12.24 30.46 8.75
C VAL A 19 -13.74 30.22 8.57
N LEU A 20 -14.36 30.75 7.52
CA LEU A 20 -15.78 30.53 7.22
C LEU A 20 -16.06 29.08 6.77
N TYR A 21 -15.16 28.46 6.01
CA TYR A 21 -15.27 27.04 5.64
C TYR A 21 -15.16 26.11 6.88
N LYS A 22 -14.27 26.42 7.83
CA LYS A 22 -14.13 25.68 9.09
C LYS A 22 -15.40 25.67 9.95
N THR A 23 -16.07 26.80 10.05
CA THR A 23 -17.30 26.93 10.86
C THR A 23 -18.48 26.18 10.24
N ASP A 24 -18.56 26.10 8.93
CA ASP A 24 -19.65 25.37 8.24
C ASP A 24 -19.46 23.84 8.30
N VAL A 25 -18.22 23.33 8.16
CA VAL A 25 -17.90 21.90 8.30
C VAL A 25 -18.13 21.43 9.74
N LEU A 26 -17.72 22.21 10.74
CA LEU A 26 -17.97 21.85 12.16
C LEU A 26 -19.46 21.88 12.53
N ARG A 27 -20.23 22.79 11.92
CA ARG A 27 -21.69 22.83 12.10
C ARG A 27 -22.41 21.65 11.48
N LYS A 28 -21.97 21.21 10.29
CA LYS A 28 -22.51 19.99 9.63
C LYS A 28 -22.14 18.71 10.39
N LEU A 29 -20.94 18.61 10.92
CA LEU A 29 -20.51 17.45 11.72
C LEU A 29 -21.19 17.36 13.09
N SER A 30 -21.53 18.49 13.73
CA SER A 30 -22.30 18.46 14.98
C SER A 30 -23.77 18.07 14.74
N GLY A 31 -24.37 18.43 13.60
CA GLY A 31 -25.70 17.98 13.20
C GLY A 31 -25.77 16.48 12.91
N LEU A 32 -24.72 15.89 12.29
CA LEU A 32 -24.66 14.45 12.06
C LEU A 32 -24.54 13.63 13.36
N LYS A 33 -23.80 14.12 14.37
CA LYS A 33 -23.70 13.44 15.65
C LYS A 33 -25.04 13.34 16.39
N SER A 34 -25.88 14.37 16.29
CA SER A 34 -27.23 14.36 16.87
C SER A 34 -28.13 13.34 16.16
N ALA A 35 -28.12 13.30 14.82
CA ALA A 35 -28.95 12.38 14.05
C ALA A 35 -28.57 10.90 14.28
N VAL A 36 -27.28 10.58 14.35
CA VAL A 36 -26.80 9.21 14.63
C VAL A 36 -27.13 8.76 16.05
N CYS A 37 -27.07 9.65 17.05
CA CYS A 37 -27.47 9.33 18.43
C CYS A 37 -28.98 9.07 18.54
N ASP A 38 -29.80 9.79 17.79
CA ASP A 38 -31.25 9.60 17.82
C ASP A 38 -31.68 8.31 17.11
N GLU A 39 -31.03 7.94 16.02
CA GLU A 39 -31.23 6.65 15.33
C GLU A 39 -30.77 5.44 16.20
N MET A 40 -29.65 5.55 16.90
CA MET A 40 -29.21 4.50 17.84
C MET A 40 -30.14 4.33 19.03
N ARG A 41 -30.78 5.40 19.52
CA ARG A 41 -31.79 5.30 20.57
C ARG A 41 -33.09 4.64 20.12
N ALA A 42 -33.50 4.86 18.86
CA ALA A 42 -34.67 4.22 18.26
C ALA A 42 -34.47 2.70 18.08
N MET A 43 -33.26 2.25 17.76
CA MET A 43 -32.94 0.82 17.59
C MET A 43 -32.89 0.05 18.92
N THR A 44 -32.45 0.68 20.00
CA THR A 44 -32.43 0.03 21.34
C THR A 44 -33.80 -0.09 21.99
N SER A 45 -34.78 0.74 21.64
CA SER A 45 -36.14 0.62 22.18
C SER A 45 -37.00 -0.47 21.54
N ASN A 46 -36.60 -0.99 20.36
CA ASN A 46 -37.38 -2.01 19.64
C ASN A 46 -36.97 -3.46 19.99
N GLN A 47 -35.90 -3.67 20.76
CA GLN A 47 -35.46 -5.02 21.20
C GLN A 47 -36.02 -5.45 22.58
N ALA A 48 -36.72 -4.59 23.29
CA ALA A 48 -37.23 -4.88 24.63
C ALA A 48 -38.65 -5.47 24.66
N ASN A 49 -39.33 -5.67 23.51
CA ASN A 49 -40.75 -6.04 23.47
C ASN A 49 -41.07 -7.43 22.93
N THR A 50 -40.08 -8.35 22.80
CA THR A 50 -40.30 -9.69 22.22
C THR A 50 -39.97 -10.85 23.16
N ALA A 51 -39.97 -10.65 24.47
CA ALA A 51 -39.73 -11.70 25.45
C ALA A 51 -40.82 -11.75 26.50
N ASN A 52 -42.01 -12.16 26.13
CA ASN A 52 -42.95 -12.71 27.14
C ASN A 52 -44.19 -13.32 26.47
N GLN A 53 -44.13 -14.60 26.06
CA GLN A 53 -45.27 -15.50 25.94
C GLN A 53 -44.77 -16.91 25.67
N THR A 54 -44.72 -17.76 26.68
CA THR A 54 -44.90 -19.19 26.55
C THR A 54 -45.50 -19.74 27.84
N GLY A 55 -46.68 -20.30 27.69
CA GLY A 55 -47.30 -21.17 28.66
C GLY A 55 -47.45 -22.59 28.17
N ALA A 56 -47.06 -23.50 29.00
CA ALA A 56 -47.65 -24.80 29.34
C ALA A 56 -47.92 -25.90 28.30
N GLY A 57 -47.29 -27.05 28.44
CA GLY A 57 -47.99 -28.26 28.88
C GLY A 57 -48.15 -29.39 27.88
N GLY A 58 -47.62 -30.58 28.20
CA GLY A 58 -48.12 -31.86 27.76
C GLY A 58 -47.11 -32.96 27.52
N PRO A 59 -47.26 -34.16 28.06
CA PRO A 59 -46.21 -35.18 28.13
C PRO A 59 -46.31 -36.31 27.10
N GLY A 60 -45.16 -36.88 26.76
CA GLY A 60 -45.02 -38.32 26.51
C GLY A 60 -45.18 -38.84 25.10
N GLN A 61 -44.09 -39.32 24.55
CA GLN A 61 -43.98 -40.73 24.08
C GLN A 61 -42.55 -41.10 23.72
N PRO A 62 -42.08 -42.33 23.93
CA PRO A 62 -40.71 -42.73 23.74
C PRO A 62 -40.47 -43.43 22.41
N GLY A 63 -39.18 -43.36 21.94
CA GLY A 63 -38.62 -44.38 21.12
C GLY A 63 -38.57 -44.16 19.63
N ALA A 64 -37.46 -43.61 19.15
CA ALA A 64 -36.91 -44.04 17.86
C ALA A 64 -35.38 -43.92 17.99
N SER A 65 -34.74 -45.04 17.92
CA SER A 65 -33.26 -45.21 17.91
C SER A 65 -32.67 -44.53 16.68
N ASP A 66 -31.80 -43.54 16.91
CA ASP A 66 -30.99 -42.94 15.88
C ASP A 66 -30.08 -43.98 15.20
N PRO A 67 -29.96 -43.97 13.86
CA PRO A 67 -28.97 -44.78 13.18
C PRO A 67 -27.56 -44.24 13.48
N ALA A 68 -26.65 -45.11 13.77
CA ALA A 68 -25.22 -44.83 14.02
C ALA A 68 -24.63 -43.94 12.89
N PRO A 69 -23.76 -42.98 13.20
CA PRO A 69 -23.12 -42.16 12.18
C PRO A 69 -22.25 -43.02 11.26
N SER A 70 -22.52 -42.94 9.97
CA SER A 70 -21.69 -43.55 8.93
C SER A 70 -20.25 -43.08 9.06
N PRO A 71 -19.23 -43.96 8.91
CA PRO A 71 -17.84 -43.58 9.05
C PRO A 71 -17.52 -42.50 8.01
N ALA A 72 -16.98 -41.37 8.50
CA ALA A 72 -16.54 -40.26 7.67
C ALA A 72 -15.55 -40.79 6.61
N ALA A 73 -15.79 -40.39 5.36
CA ALA A 73 -14.88 -40.67 4.26
C ALA A 73 -13.47 -40.15 4.61
N PRO A 74 -12.40 -40.93 4.32
CA PRO A 74 -11.04 -40.45 4.59
C PRO A 74 -10.78 -39.13 3.81
N PRO A 75 -10.02 -38.21 4.39
CA PRO A 75 -9.66 -36.95 3.70
C PRO A 75 -8.95 -37.30 2.38
N PRO A 76 -9.19 -36.56 1.30
CA PRO A 76 -8.56 -36.81 0.02
C PRO A 76 -7.03 -36.74 0.21
N SER A 77 -6.36 -37.82 -0.20
CA SER A 77 -4.89 -37.85 -0.20
C SER A 77 -4.36 -36.71 -1.04
N PRO A 78 -3.31 -35.96 -0.61
CA PRO A 78 -2.69 -34.93 -1.41
C PRO A 78 -2.13 -35.59 -2.69
N SER A 79 -2.80 -35.33 -3.81
CA SER A 79 -2.27 -35.73 -5.11
C SER A 79 -1.00 -34.92 -5.38
N PRO A 80 0.09 -35.52 -5.90
CA PRO A 80 1.27 -34.76 -6.28
C PRO A 80 0.87 -33.76 -7.36
N THR A 81 0.81 -32.48 -7.01
CA THR A 81 0.53 -31.38 -7.93
C THR A 81 1.79 -31.15 -8.76
N PHE A 82 1.86 -31.78 -9.93
CA PHE A 82 2.83 -31.38 -10.95
C PHE A 82 2.49 -29.97 -11.38
N SER A 83 3.33 -29.02 -11.01
CA SER A 83 3.24 -27.64 -11.50
C SER A 83 3.34 -27.66 -13.04
N PRO A 84 2.43 -26.99 -13.77
CA PRO A 84 2.49 -26.87 -15.22
C PRO A 84 3.87 -26.39 -15.67
N LEU A 85 4.34 -26.90 -16.83
CA LEU A 85 5.69 -26.61 -17.31
C LEU A 85 5.98 -25.11 -17.43
N TYR A 86 5.02 -24.30 -17.88
CA TYR A 86 5.19 -22.85 -17.97
C TYR A 86 5.39 -22.21 -16.57
N GLN A 87 4.80 -22.73 -15.50
CA GLN A 87 5.04 -22.23 -14.13
C GLN A 87 6.44 -22.58 -13.65
N GLN A 88 6.98 -23.74 -14.04
CA GLN A 88 8.35 -24.08 -13.74
C GLN A 88 9.33 -23.14 -14.47
N ILE A 89 9.06 -22.85 -15.76
CA ILE A 89 9.85 -21.87 -16.53
C ILE A 89 9.75 -20.46 -15.93
N LYS A 90 8.55 -20.04 -15.53
CA LYS A 90 8.34 -18.78 -14.81
C LYS A 90 9.20 -18.71 -13.55
N SER A 91 9.21 -19.75 -12.74
CA SER A 91 10.04 -19.82 -11.52
C SER A 91 11.53 -19.73 -11.83
N LEU A 92 12.02 -20.42 -12.88
CA LEU A 92 13.41 -20.33 -13.29
C LEU A 92 13.81 -18.93 -13.78
N ILE A 93 12.95 -18.29 -14.56
CA ILE A 93 13.17 -16.90 -14.99
C ILE A 93 13.17 -15.96 -13.77
N THR A 94 12.23 -16.12 -12.84
CA THR A 94 12.18 -15.33 -11.60
C THR A 94 13.46 -15.50 -10.77
N GLN A 95 13.99 -16.70 -10.65
CA GLN A 95 15.28 -16.94 -9.98
C GLN A 95 16.44 -16.23 -10.67
N SER A 96 16.47 -16.21 -12.01
CA SER A 96 17.48 -15.46 -12.77
C SER A 96 17.36 -13.95 -12.54
N LEU A 97 16.12 -13.42 -12.42
CA LEU A 97 15.89 -12.01 -12.06
C LEU A 97 16.33 -11.72 -10.62
N GLU A 98 16.02 -12.60 -9.68
CA GLU A 98 16.39 -12.47 -8.27
C GLU A 98 17.90 -12.54 -8.04
N SER A 99 18.57 -13.42 -8.75
CA SER A 99 20.05 -13.55 -8.70
C SER A 99 20.79 -12.41 -9.38
N GLY A 100 20.09 -11.54 -10.13
CA GLY A 100 20.68 -10.44 -10.88
C GLY A 100 21.37 -10.86 -12.17
N GLU A 101 21.07 -12.06 -12.70
CA GLU A 101 21.55 -12.48 -14.02
C GLU A 101 21.12 -11.47 -15.09
N TRP A 102 19.92 -10.91 -14.97
CA TRP A 102 19.44 -9.77 -15.75
C TRP A 102 19.04 -8.65 -14.80
N LYS A 103 19.68 -7.50 -14.97
CA LYS A 103 19.46 -6.34 -14.11
C LYS A 103 18.19 -5.59 -14.48
N PRO A 104 17.61 -4.81 -13.54
CA PRO A 104 16.50 -3.91 -13.84
C PRO A 104 16.78 -3.03 -15.07
N GLY A 105 15.82 -3.00 -16.01
CA GLY A 105 15.96 -2.28 -17.28
C GLY A 105 16.73 -3.00 -18.39
N GLU A 106 17.41 -4.10 -18.10
CA GLU A 106 18.09 -4.90 -19.12
C GLU A 106 17.12 -5.75 -19.94
N ILE A 107 17.53 -6.05 -21.18
CA ILE A 107 16.81 -6.97 -22.05
C ILE A 107 17.09 -8.42 -21.61
N ILE A 108 16.04 -9.23 -21.51
CA ILE A 108 16.19 -10.67 -21.30
C ILE A 108 16.29 -11.39 -22.65
N PRO A 109 16.84 -12.61 -22.70
CA PRO A 109 16.88 -13.39 -23.93
C PRO A 109 15.50 -13.56 -24.55
N SER A 110 15.46 -13.66 -25.88
CA SER A 110 14.21 -13.83 -26.63
C SER A 110 13.50 -15.14 -26.26
N GLU A 111 12.19 -15.21 -26.56
CA GLU A 111 11.40 -16.43 -26.34
C GLU A 111 12.02 -17.67 -27.00
N VAL A 112 12.67 -17.51 -28.14
CA VAL A 112 13.35 -18.60 -28.88
C VAL A 112 14.61 -19.05 -28.13
N GLU A 113 15.44 -18.11 -27.68
CA GLU A 113 16.65 -18.40 -26.91
C GLU A 113 16.33 -19.04 -25.56
N LEU A 114 15.32 -18.54 -24.86
CA LEU A 114 14.85 -19.13 -23.60
C LEU A 114 14.26 -20.52 -23.83
N ALA A 115 13.54 -20.75 -24.93
CA ALA A 115 13.02 -22.06 -25.29
C ALA A 115 14.16 -23.08 -25.54
N ALA A 116 15.21 -22.66 -26.20
CA ALA A 116 16.42 -23.47 -26.42
C ALA A 116 17.15 -23.73 -25.08
N ARG A 117 17.34 -22.69 -24.26
CA ARG A 117 18.00 -22.80 -22.94
C ARG A 117 17.31 -23.80 -22.01
N TYR A 118 15.97 -23.72 -21.92
CA TYR A 118 15.19 -24.56 -21.02
C TYR A 118 14.66 -25.85 -21.67
N LYS A 119 14.96 -26.07 -22.96
CA LYS A 119 14.54 -27.25 -23.74
C LYS A 119 13.02 -27.45 -23.73
N VAL A 120 12.26 -26.39 -23.94
CA VAL A 120 10.80 -26.37 -23.99
C VAL A 120 10.30 -25.69 -25.29
N SER A 121 9.00 -25.78 -25.53
CA SER A 121 8.40 -25.06 -26.67
C SER A 121 8.42 -23.54 -26.46
N GLN A 122 8.53 -22.75 -27.54
CA GLN A 122 8.40 -21.29 -27.49
C GLN A 122 7.06 -20.85 -26.88
N GLY A 123 5.97 -21.58 -27.15
CA GLY A 123 4.65 -21.30 -26.57
C GLY A 123 4.64 -21.41 -25.03
N THR A 124 5.40 -22.38 -24.46
CA THR A 124 5.56 -22.54 -23.02
C THR A 124 6.28 -21.32 -22.42
N VAL A 125 7.37 -20.87 -23.05
CA VAL A 125 8.10 -19.67 -22.62
C VAL A 125 7.25 -18.42 -22.76
N ARG A 126 6.53 -18.26 -23.86
CA ARG A 126 5.62 -17.13 -24.10
C ARG A 126 4.61 -16.99 -22.98
N LYS A 127 3.96 -18.12 -22.59
CA LYS A 127 3.00 -18.13 -21.50
C LYS A 127 3.63 -17.73 -20.15
N ALA A 128 4.85 -18.21 -19.86
CA ALA A 128 5.60 -17.82 -18.68
C ALA A 128 5.90 -16.31 -18.66
N ILE A 129 6.36 -15.76 -19.81
CA ILE A 129 6.63 -14.32 -19.97
C ILE A 129 5.34 -13.48 -19.85
N ASP A 130 4.20 -13.96 -20.37
CA ASP A 130 2.91 -13.28 -20.24
C ASP A 130 2.51 -13.13 -18.76
N GLU A 131 2.68 -14.19 -17.96
CA GLU A 131 2.42 -14.10 -16.51
C GLU A 131 3.42 -13.19 -15.79
N LEU A 132 4.72 -13.26 -16.13
CA LEU A 132 5.71 -12.37 -15.57
C LEU A 132 5.43 -10.90 -15.91
N ALA A 133 4.90 -10.63 -17.10
CA ALA A 133 4.48 -9.29 -17.51
C ALA A 133 3.23 -8.83 -16.74
N ALA A 134 2.24 -9.71 -16.55
CA ALA A 134 1.06 -9.42 -15.73
C ALA A 134 1.43 -9.12 -14.26
N GLU A 135 2.48 -9.77 -13.74
CA GLU A 135 3.04 -9.52 -12.41
C GLU A 135 4.03 -8.34 -12.38
N ASN A 136 4.19 -7.63 -13.50
CA ASN A 136 5.12 -6.50 -13.64
C ASN A 136 6.60 -6.86 -13.33
N LEU A 137 7.01 -8.08 -13.54
CA LEU A 137 8.40 -8.50 -13.42
C LEU A 137 9.19 -8.18 -14.68
N VAL A 138 8.53 -8.22 -15.84
CA VAL A 138 9.10 -7.85 -17.13
C VAL A 138 8.16 -6.93 -17.90
N VAL A 139 8.68 -6.20 -18.88
CA VAL A 139 7.90 -5.31 -19.76
C VAL A 139 8.23 -5.66 -21.21
N ARG A 140 7.22 -5.92 -22.04
CA ARG A 140 7.39 -6.09 -23.48
C ARG A 140 7.41 -4.73 -24.17
N ARG A 141 8.43 -4.51 -25.00
CA ARG A 141 8.54 -3.33 -25.85
C ARG A 141 8.47 -3.79 -27.31
N GLN A 142 7.42 -3.34 -28.00
CA GLN A 142 7.19 -3.75 -29.39
C GLN A 142 8.42 -3.53 -30.26
N GLY A 143 8.85 -4.57 -30.97
CA GLY A 143 10.02 -4.54 -31.85
C GLY A 143 11.38 -4.45 -31.14
N LYS A 144 11.41 -4.31 -29.80
CA LYS A 144 12.65 -4.16 -29.04
C LYS A 144 12.96 -5.34 -28.13
N GLY A 145 11.95 -6.18 -27.82
CA GLY A 145 12.11 -7.36 -26.95
C GLY A 145 11.43 -7.22 -25.59
N THR A 146 11.80 -8.10 -24.66
CA THR A 146 11.31 -8.14 -23.29
C THR A 146 12.40 -7.64 -22.35
N PHE A 147 12.07 -6.72 -21.46
CA PHE A 147 13.00 -6.07 -20.55
C PHE A 147 12.60 -6.38 -19.11
N VAL A 148 13.58 -6.46 -18.21
CA VAL A 148 13.32 -6.46 -16.77
C VAL A 148 12.67 -5.14 -16.41
N ALA A 149 11.52 -5.17 -15.76
CA ALA A 149 10.85 -3.94 -15.34
C ALA A 149 11.68 -3.23 -14.27
N THR A 150 11.62 -1.90 -14.18
CA THR A 150 12.42 -1.08 -13.27
C THR A 150 11.58 0.06 -12.66
N HIS A 151 11.97 0.54 -11.48
CA HIS A 151 11.40 1.73 -10.83
C HIS A 151 12.00 3.06 -11.32
N ASN A 152 12.98 3.01 -12.22
CA ASN A 152 13.59 4.21 -12.82
C ASN A 152 12.75 4.84 -13.95
N GLU A 153 11.64 4.22 -14.35
CA GLU A 153 10.72 4.80 -15.34
C GLU A 153 9.71 5.73 -14.63
N ASP A 154 9.41 6.88 -15.25
CA ASP A 154 8.50 7.91 -14.67
C ASP A 154 7.14 7.35 -14.25
N ARG A 155 6.59 6.39 -15.01
CA ARG A 155 5.34 5.71 -14.68
C ARG A 155 5.41 4.84 -13.42
N ALA A 156 6.59 4.38 -13.03
CA ALA A 156 6.76 3.54 -11.85
C ALA A 156 6.64 4.32 -10.55
N GLN A 157 6.94 5.61 -10.56
CA GLN A 157 6.82 6.50 -9.40
C GLN A 157 5.38 6.61 -8.92
N PHE A 158 4.42 6.74 -9.85
CA PHE A 158 2.99 6.88 -9.55
C PHE A 158 2.30 5.56 -9.19
N ARG A 159 2.92 4.42 -9.52
CA ARG A 159 2.35 3.12 -9.19
C ARG A 159 2.11 2.90 -7.69
N PHE A 160 2.93 3.52 -6.85
CA PHE A 160 2.86 3.37 -5.39
C PHE A 160 2.45 4.64 -4.65
N LEU A 161 2.55 5.82 -5.26
CA LEU A 161 1.99 7.05 -4.74
C LEU A 161 0.72 7.37 -5.52
N ARG A 162 -0.42 6.98 -4.98
CA ARG A 162 -1.73 7.02 -5.65
C ARG A 162 -2.54 8.27 -5.27
N LEU A 163 -1.88 9.31 -4.82
CA LEU A 163 -2.48 10.59 -4.46
C LEU A 163 -2.48 11.49 -5.69
N LEU A 164 -3.66 11.91 -6.12
CA LEU A 164 -3.87 12.82 -7.25
C LEU A 164 -4.59 14.07 -6.76
N ALA A 165 -4.31 15.20 -7.37
CA ALA A 165 -5.04 16.45 -7.12
C ALA A 165 -6.44 16.41 -7.73
N ASP A 166 -7.38 17.17 -7.15
CA ASP A 166 -8.78 17.23 -7.59
C ASP A 166 -8.94 17.77 -9.02
N ASP A 167 -7.95 18.51 -9.53
CA ASP A 167 -7.89 18.98 -10.93
C ASP A 167 -7.45 17.89 -11.92
N GLY A 168 -7.08 16.69 -11.42
CA GLY A 168 -6.59 15.57 -12.20
C GLY A 168 -5.19 15.75 -12.76
N ALA A 169 -4.46 16.78 -12.36
CA ALA A 169 -3.07 16.99 -12.76
C ALA A 169 -2.10 16.18 -11.88
N GLU A 170 -1.01 15.74 -12.49
CA GLU A 170 0.11 15.16 -11.78
C GLU A 170 1.01 16.27 -11.25
N HIS A 171 0.96 16.54 -9.94
CA HIS A 171 1.83 17.52 -9.32
C HIS A 171 3.12 16.87 -8.80
N PRO A 172 4.29 17.41 -9.16
CA PRO A 172 5.54 16.95 -8.60
C PRO A 172 5.57 17.24 -7.10
N HIS A 173 6.07 16.28 -6.32
CA HIS A 173 6.22 16.44 -4.88
C HIS A 173 7.69 16.56 -4.49
N VAL A 174 7.94 17.29 -3.41
CA VAL A 174 9.25 17.35 -2.75
C VAL A 174 9.21 16.44 -1.53
N SER A 175 10.22 15.58 -1.40
CA SER A 175 10.38 14.72 -0.24
C SER A 175 11.31 15.38 0.77
N ARG A 176 10.80 15.71 1.96
CA ARG A 176 11.58 16.25 3.07
C ARG A 176 11.81 15.18 4.13
N LEU A 177 13.04 14.69 4.23
CA LEU A 177 13.43 13.69 5.19
C LEU A 177 13.42 14.28 6.61
N LEU A 178 12.76 13.62 7.55
CA LEU A 178 12.73 13.99 8.96
C LEU A 178 13.71 13.16 9.78
N GLU A 179 13.76 11.85 9.53
CA GLU A 179 14.53 10.92 10.34
C GLU A 179 14.89 9.66 9.52
N CYS A 180 16.08 9.14 9.78
CA CYS A 180 16.49 7.80 9.37
C CYS A 180 17.32 7.18 10.49
N ARG A 181 16.81 6.14 11.13
CA ARG A 181 17.48 5.49 12.26
C ARG A 181 17.37 3.97 12.22
N ARG A 182 18.39 3.31 12.78
CA ARG A 182 18.37 1.87 13.02
C ARG A 182 17.87 1.58 14.42
N LEU A 183 16.92 0.67 14.53
CA LEU A 183 16.34 0.26 15.80
C LEU A 183 15.91 -1.21 15.75
N ARG A 184 15.47 -1.72 16.89
CA ARG A 184 14.88 -3.06 17.00
C ARG A 184 13.43 -3.01 16.52
N ALA A 185 13.03 -3.97 15.71
CA ALA A 185 11.68 -4.04 15.17
C ALA A 185 10.64 -4.15 16.29
N PRO A 186 9.64 -3.25 16.35
CA PRO A 186 8.45 -3.47 17.14
C PRO A 186 7.79 -4.79 16.74
N ALA A 187 7.14 -5.49 17.67
CA ALA A 187 6.56 -6.80 17.44
C ALA A 187 5.57 -6.84 16.25
N GLU A 188 4.80 -5.79 16.07
CA GLU A 188 3.86 -5.64 14.95
C GLU A 188 4.59 -5.54 13.61
N ILE A 189 5.63 -4.69 13.52
CA ILE A 189 6.45 -4.50 12.32
C ILE A 189 7.21 -5.79 11.98
N ALA A 190 7.80 -6.44 12.99
CA ALA A 190 8.50 -7.71 12.80
C ALA A 190 7.58 -8.77 12.19
N ARG A 191 6.34 -8.89 12.68
CA ARG A 191 5.33 -9.81 12.14
C ARG A 191 4.96 -9.50 10.69
N GLN A 192 4.78 -8.19 10.34
CA GLN A 192 4.44 -7.77 8.99
C GLN A 192 5.59 -7.97 8.00
N LEU A 193 6.84 -7.90 8.46
CA LEU A 193 8.06 -8.13 7.68
C LEU A 193 8.53 -9.59 7.68
N ASP A 194 7.77 -10.50 8.31
CA ASP A 194 8.17 -11.92 8.50
C ASP A 194 9.55 -12.05 9.14
N MET A 195 9.81 -11.26 10.18
CA MET A 195 11.05 -11.18 10.93
C MET A 195 10.85 -11.60 12.37
N LYS A 196 11.92 -11.95 13.06
CA LYS A 196 11.88 -12.19 14.51
C LYS A 196 11.68 -10.87 15.25
N PRO A 197 10.94 -10.87 16.37
CA PRO A 197 10.87 -9.72 17.25
C PRO A 197 12.27 -9.20 17.63
N ALA A 198 12.44 -7.89 17.62
CA ALA A 198 13.71 -7.22 17.88
C ALA A 198 14.83 -7.42 16.85
N ASP A 199 14.59 -8.05 15.71
CA ASP A 199 15.53 -7.98 14.58
C ASP A 199 15.78 -6.53 14.17
N PRO A 200 16.97 -6.19 13.66
CA PRO A 200 17.28 -4.82 13.28
C PRO A 200 16.45 -4.37 12.06
N VAL A 201 15.88 -3.17 12.17
CA VAL A 201 15.18 -2.48 11.08
C VAL A 201 15.72 -1.07 10.90
N VAL A 202 15.52 -0.50 9.71
CA VAL A 202 15.70 0.92 9.44
C VAL A 202 14.32 1.56 9.40
N GLN A 203 14.10 2.59 10.24
CA GLN A 203 12.93 3.44 10.17
C GLN A 203 13.30 4.73 9.45
N VAL A 204 12.51 5.11 8.46
CA VAL A 204 12.61 6.37 7.74
C VAL A 204 11.30 7.13 7.95
N ARG A 205 11.39 8.40 8.36
CA ARG A 205 10.24 9.31 8.43
C ARG A 205 10.47 10.48 7.49
N ARG A 206 9.47 10.81 6.69
CA ARG A 206 9.55 11.93 5.74
C ARG A 206 8.19 12.59 5.54
N LEU A 207 8.24 13.81 5.06
CA LEU A 207 7.08 14.54 4.56
C LEU A 207 7.13 14.61 3.05
N LEU A 208 5.98 14.53 2.42
CA LEU A 208 5.83 14.86 1.00
C LEU A 208 5.07 16.19 0.91
N GLU A 209 5.66 17.12 0.20
CA GLU A 209 5.12 18.46 -0.02
C GLU A 209 4.69 18.59 -1.48
N PHE A 210 3.42 18.87 -1.69
CA PHE A 210 2.83 19.19 -2.99
C PHE A 210 2.52 20.68 -3.01
N GLU A 211 2.91 21.38 -4.06
CA GLU A 211 2.69 22.83 -4.19
C GLU A 211 3.12 23.65 -2.95
N LYS A 212 4.18 23.21 -2.26
CA LYS A 212 4.72 23.79 -1.02
C LYS A 212 3.85 23.56 0.23
N GLU A 213 2.81 22.73 0.13
CA GLU A 213 2.01 22.34 1.27
C GLU A 213 2.36 20.91 1.70
N VAL A 214 2.53 20.69 3.00
CA VAL A 214 2.78 19.36 3.57
C VAL A 214 1.50 18.55 3.48
N THR A 215 1.50 17.54 2.61
CA THR A 215 0.31 16.75 2.30
C THR A 215 0.38 15.35 2.87
N VAL A 216 1.59 14.76 2.99
CA VAL A 216 1.75 13.38 3.45
C VAL A 216 2.85 13.27 4.49
N LEU A 217 2.58 12.55 5.59
CA LEU A 217 3.61 12.02 6.49
C LEU A 217 3.77 10.53 6.23
N ASP A 218 4.97 10.11 5.86
CA ASP A 218 5.36 8.71 5.67
C ASP A 218 6.24 8.21 6.81
N GLU A 219 5.90 7.07 7.38
CA GLU A 219 6.78 6.21 8.19
C GLU A 219 7.06 4.91 7.44
N ILE A 220 8.34 4.61 7.19
CA ILE A 220 8.78 3.49 6.39
C ILE A 220 9.68 2.60 7.25
N TRP A 221 9.41 1.31 7.28
CA TRP A 221 10.16 0.31 8.03
C TRP A 221 10.73 -0.72 7.07
N LEU A 222 12.04 -0.93 7.14
CA LEU A 222 12.80 -1.76 6.20
C LEU A 222 13.65 -2.78 6.96
N PRO A 223 13.78 -4.05 6.50
CA PRO A 223 14.67 -5.03 7.13
C PRO A 223 16.11 -4.56 7.14
N GLY A 224 16.71 -4.41 8.32
CA GLY A 224 18.05 -3.84 8.46
C GLY A 224 19.16 -4.64 7.78
N ALA A 225 18.97 -5.94 7.57
CA ALA A 225 19.90 -6.80 6.85
C ALA A 225 19.96 -6.50 5.35
N MET A 226 18.81 -6.13 4.73
CA MET A 226 18.72 -5.81 3.30
C MET A 226 19.19 -4.38 3.01
N PHE A 227 18.93 -3.45 3.94
CA PHE A 227 19.25 -2.03 3.79
C PHE A 227 20.47 -1.62 4.62
N ARG A 228 21.57 -2.41 4.50
CA ARG A 228 22.85 -2.08 5.16
C ARG A 228 23.44 -0.81 4.54
N GLY A 229 23.80 0.15 5.38
CA GLY A 229 24.38 1.43 4.93
C GLY A 229 23.35 2.44 4.43
N LEU A 230 22.04 2.20 4.56
CA LEU A 230 21.04 3.23 4.40
C LEU A 230 21.10 4.18 5.59
N THR A 231 21.43 5.47 5.33
CA THR A 231 21.58 6.53 6.33
C THR A 231 20.78 7.76 5.93
N PHE A 232 20.67 8.72 6.85
CA PHE A 232 20.01 10.00 6.60
C PHE A 232 20.70 10.78 5.47
N GLU A 233 22.02 10.84 5.48
CA GLU A 233 22.85 11.55 4.50
C GLU A 233 22.61 10.96 3.10
N ARG A 234 22.68 9.64 2.99
CA ARG A 234 22.50 8.93 1.73
C ARG A 234 21.12 9.13 1.12
N LEU A 235 20.07 9.12 1.97
CA LEU A 235 18.71 9.43 1.56
C LEU A 235 18.53 10.89 1.14
N SER A 236 19.20 11.82 1.82
CA SER A 236 19.12 13.26 1.52
C SER A 236 19.83 13.64 0.23
N GLU A 237 20.93 12.94 -0.09
CA GLU A 237 21.72 13.18 -1.30
C GLU A 237 21.08 12.59 -2.56
N TYR A 238 20.29 11.54 -2.42
CA TYR A 238 19.65 10.87 -3.54
C TYR A 238 18.54 11.73 -4.17
N LYS A 239 18.60 11.94 -5.49
CA LYS A 239 17.68 12.85 -6.21
C LYS A 239 16.58 12.12 -7.00
N GLY A 240 16.48 10.80 -6.90
CA GLY A 240 15.50 9.99 -7.62
C GLY A 240 14.35 9.51 -6.73
N PRO A 241 13.43 8.74 -7.31
CA PRO A 241 12.38 8.04 -6.56
C PRO A 241 12.97 7.08 -5.53
N LEU A 242 12.38 7.00 -4.34
CA LEU A 242 12.88 6.15 -3.25
C LEU A 242 13.01 4.67 -3.64
N TYR A 243 12.04 4.14 -4.39
CA TYR A 243 12.08 2.75 -4.84
C TYR A 243 13.15 2.50 -5.92
N ALA A 244 13.48 3.51 -6.73
CA ALA A 244 14.62 3.42 -7.65
C ALA A 244 15.95 3.32 -6.88
N MET A 245 16.10 4.08 -5.78
CA MET A 245 17.24 3.94 -4.89
C MET A 245 17.32 2.53 -4.27
N PHE A 246 16.19 2.00 -3.80
CA PHE A 246 16.16 0.65 -3.20
C PHE A 246 16.54 -0.42 -4.22
N GLU A 247 16.11 -0.26 -5.47
CA GLU A 247 16.45 -1.16 -6.56
C GLU A 247 17.93 -1.06 -6.95
N THR A 248 18.45 0.14 -7.15
CA THR A 248 19.80 0.35 -7.69
C THR A 248 20.92 0.18 -6.65
N GLU A 249 20.68 0.62 -5.41
CA GLU A 249 21.72 0.64 -4.38
C GLU A 249 21.64 -0.54 -3.39
N PHE A 250 20.45 -1.13 -3.25
CA PHE A 250 20.22 -2.23 -2.31
C PHE A 250 19.74 -3.52 -2.98
N GLY A 251 19.62 -3.54 -4.31
CA GLY A 251 19.14 -4.71 -5.06
C GLY A 251 17.72 -5.14 -4.66
N THR A 252 16.94 -4.25 -4.03
CA THR A 252 15.61 -4.56 -3.49
C THR A 252 14.55 -3.90 -4.33
N ARG A 253 13.78 -4.72 -5.05
CA ARG A 253 12.71 -4.27 -5.91
C ARG A 253 11.34 -4.50 -5.27
N MET A 254 10.48 -3.48 -5.29
CA MET A 254 9.08 -3.57 -4.85
C MET A 254 8.22 -4.07 -6.03
N ILE A 255 7.75 -5.32 -5.97
CA ILE A 255 7.02 -5.97 -7.06
C ILE A 255 5.52 -5.77 -6.91
N ARG A 256 5.00 -6.04 -5.72
CA ARG A 256 3.59 -5.85 -5.38
C ARG A 256 3.46 -5.28 -3.97
N ALA A 257 2.29 -4.77 -3.67
CA ALA A 257 1.94 -4.32 -2.33
C ALA A 257 0.51 -4.71 -1.97
N THR A 258 0.26 -4.82 -0.66
CA THR A 258 -1.08 -4.85 -0.09
C THR A 258 -1.30 -3.60 0.74
N GLU A 259 -2.49 -3.05 0.72
CA GLU A 259 -2.82 -1.81 1.42
C GLU A 259 -4.06 -1.98 2.29
N LYS A 260 -4.03 -1.36 3.46
CA LYS A 260 -5.18 -1.15 4.32
C LYS A 260 -5.41 0.34 4.43
N ILE A 261 -6.59 0.78 4.02
CA ILE A 261 -6.95 2.19 3.97
C ILE A 261 -8.01 2.45 5.04
N ARG A 262 -7.83 3.51 5.84
CA ARG A 262 -8.77 3.92 6.88
C ARG A 262 -8.89 5.44 6.94
N ALA A 263 -10.08 5.93 7.27
CA ALA A 263 -10.25 7.28 7.74
C ALA A 263 -9.90 7.33 9.23
N VAL A 264 -9.04 8.27 9.63
CA VAL A 264 -8.59 8.44 11.01
C VAL A 264 -8.62 9.92 11.39
N ALA A 265 -8.71 10.21 12.70
CA ALA A 265 -8.50 11.56 13.19
C ALA A 265 -6.99 11.81 13.40
N ALA A 266 -6.51 13.00 13.07
CA ALA A 266 -5.13 13.38 13.30
C ALA A 266 -4.82 13.40 14.80
N GLU A 267 -3.87 12.55 15.22
CA GLU A 267 -3.29 12.61 16.55
C GLU A 267 -2.40 13.85 16.70
N PRO A 268 -2.19 14.41 17.91
CA PRO A 268 -1.45 15.65 18.10
C PRO A 268 -0.09 15.68 17.38
N ALA A 269 0.72 14.63 17.51
CA ALA A 269 2.05 14.57 16.90
C ALA A 269 2.02 14.50 15.36
N VAL A 270 1.00 13.87 14.78
CA VAL A 270 0.78 13.83 13.33
C VAL A 270 0.23 15.16 12.84
N ALA A 271 -0.71 15.75 13.58
CA ALA A 271 -1.33 17.03 13.27
C ALA A 271 -0.29 18.17 13.20
N ASP A 272 0.63 18.21 14.16
CA ASP A 272 1.71 19.19 14.19
C ASP A 272 2.62 19.09 12.96
N LEU A 273 2.99 17.87 12.54
CA LEU A 273 3.85 17.65 11.38
C LEU A 273 3.16 17.96 10.06
N LEU A 274 1.87 17.69 9.95
CA LEU A 274 1.05 17.96 8.77
C LEU A 274 0.45 19.37 8.75
N HIS A 275 0.72 20.19 9.78
CA HIS A 275 0.18 21.55 9.93
C HIS A 275 -1.36 21.61 9.88
N VAL A 276 -2.03 20.61 10.44
CA VAL A 276 -3.50 20.54 10.55
C VAL A 276 -3.94 20.54 12.02
N PRO A 277 -5.19 20.88 12.34
CA PRO A 277 -5.70 20.77 13.71
C PRO A 277 -5.71 19.32 14.21
N THR A 278 -5.47 19.12 15.50
CA THR A 278 -5.73 17.82 16.14
C THR A 278 -7.18 17.38 15.89
N GLY A 279 -7.38 16.12 15.54
CA GLY A 279 -8.69 15.58 15.18
C GLY A 279 -9.11 15.82 13.72
N PHE A 280 -8.26 16.48 12.91
CA PHE A 280 -8.50 16.65 11.47
C PHE A 280 -8.65 15.29 10.79
N PRO A 281 -9.61 15.13 9.84
CA PRO A 281 -9.76 13.86 9.13
C PRO A 281 -8.59 13.61 8.18
N LEU A 282 -7.95 12.46 8.32
CA LEU A 282 -6.86 12.01 7.48
C LEU A 282 -7.20 10.66 6.84
N LEU A 283 -6.68 10.41 5.65
CA LEU A 283 -6.62 9.08 5.09
C LEU A 283 -5.35 8.40 5.61
N SER A 284 -5.49 7.28 6.32
CA SER A 284 -4.37 6.45 6.74
C SER A 284 -4.22 5.27 5.78
N VAL A 285 -3.03 5.10 5.22
CA VAL A 285 -2.68 3.99 4.33
C VAL A 285 -1.54 3.20 4.96
N GLU A 286 -1.83 1.97 5.38
CA GLU A 286 -0.82 1.00 5.80
C GLU A 286 -0.54 0.05 4.64
N ARG A 287 0.71 0.02 4.18
CA ARG A 287 1.17 -0.77 3.04
C ARG A 287 2.23 -1.77 3.48
N VAL A 288 2.13 -2.99 2.98
CA VAL A 288 3.22 -3.97 3.00
C VAL A 288 3.64 -4.21 1.56
N SER A 289 4.91 -3.93 1.24
CA SER A 289 5.48 -4.15 -0.08
C SER A 289 6.32 -5.42 -0.09
N TYR A 290 6.26 -6.14 -1.20
CA TYR A 290 6.88 -7.45 -1.38
C TYR A 290 7.85 -7.43 -2.55
N THR A 291 8.96 -8.17 -2.40
CA THR A 291 9.91 -8.44 -3.47
C THR A 291 9.69 -9.86 -4.04
N TYR A 292 10.67 -10.38 -4.75
CA TYR A 292 10.66 -11.74 -5.31
C TYR A 292 10.31 -12.80 -4.26
N GLY A 293 9.55 -13.83 -4.66
CA GLY A 293 9.12 -14.91 -3.78
C GLY A 293 8.15 -14.48 -2.68
N ASP A 294 7.38 -13.41 -2.91
CA ASP A 294 6.42 -12.87 -1.94
C ASP A 294 7.02 -12.49 -0.58
N ARG A 295 8.33 -12.22 -0.54
CA ARG A 295 9.00 -11.80 0.68
C ARG A 295 8.69 -10.34 1.01
N PRO A 296 8.15 -10.04 2.20
CA PRO A 296 7.88 -8.68 2.63
C PRO A 296 9.20 -7.92 2.87
N VAL A 297 9.31 -6.70 2.35
CA VAL A 297 10.54 -5.89 2.42
C VAL A 297 10.32 -4.46 2.87
N GLU A 298 9.08 -4.04 2.99
CA GLU A 298 8.72 -2.72 3.48
C GLU A 298 7.37 -2.78 4.19
N VAL A 299 7.29 -2.14 5.35
CA VAL A 299 6.03 -1.69 5.94
C VAL A 299 6.05 -0.18 5.87
N ARG A 300 4.98 0.42 5.34
CA ARG A 300 4.81 1.87 5.26
C ARG A 300 3.49 2.25 5.90
N ARG A 301 3.50 3.29 6.71
CA ARG A 301 2.33 3.97 7.24
C ARG A 301 2.33 5.39 6.75
N GLY A 302 1.30 5.76 6.01
CA GLY A 302 1.13 7.10 5.48
C GLY A 302 -0.11 7.75 6.07
N TRP A 303 -0.02 9.03 6.40
CA TRP A 303 -1.13 9.89 6.76
C TRP A 303 -1.24 11.00 5.73
N TYR A 304 -2.38 11.06 5.06
CA TYR A 304 -2.62 11.91 3.90
C TYR A 304 -3.66 12.97 4.23
N VAL A 305 -3.34 14.22 3.97
CA VAL A 305 -4.30 15.32 3.91
C VAL A 305 -4.97 15.25 2.54
N THR A 306 -6.28 15.01 2.52
CA THR A 306 -7.06 14.84 1.28
C THR A 306 -7.90 16.06 0.93
N THR A 307 -7.58 17.24 1.48
CA THR A 307 -8.19 18.50 1.08
C THR A 307 -7.57 18.91 -0.26
N GLY A 308 -8.34 18.83 -1.34
CA GLY A 308 -7.85 19.06 -2.71
C GLY A 308 -7.12 17.88 -3.35
N TYR A 309 -7.12 16.72 -2.71
CA TYR A 309 -6.51 15.48 -3.23
C TYR A 309 -7.41 14.28 -2.98
N TYR A 310 -7.30 13.28 -3.85
CA TYR A 310 -7.96 11.96 -3.67
C TYR A 310 -6.97 10.82 -3.88
N TYR A 311 -7.29 9.67 -3.31
CA TYR A 311 -6.54 8.45 -3.48
C TYR A 311 -7.21 7.59 -4.55
N GLN A 312 -6.51 7.35 -5.68
CA GLN A 312 -7.04 6.57 -6.79
C GLN A 312 -6.50 5.14 -6.78
N ASN A 313 -7.39 4.17 -6.97
CA ASN A 313 -7.03 2.78 -7.20
C ASN A 313 -7.81 2.26 -8.41
N ASP A 314 -7.10 1.90 -9.48
CA ASP A 314 -7.71 1.29 -10.65
C ASP A 314 -7.87 -0.21 -10.41
N LEU A 315 -9.12 -0.66 -10.45
CA LEU A 315 -9.46 -2.07 -10.28
C LEU A 315 -9.56 -2.71 -11.66
N SER A 316 -8.65 -3.64 -11.99
CA SER A 316 -8.61 -4.41 -13.25
C SER A 316 -8.79 -5.90 -12.99
#